data_0f888171c9b4f1c56fd6bb6402927632
#
_entry.id   0f888171c9b4f1c56fd6bb6402927632
#
_cell.length_a   1.000
_cell.length_b   1.000
_cell.length_c   1.000
_cell.angle_alpha   90.00
_cell.angle_beta   90.00
_cell.angle_gamma   90.00
#
_symmetry.space_group_name_H-M   'P 1'
#
loop_
_entity.id
_entity.type
_entity.pdbx_description
1 polymer ?
#
loop_
_entity_poly.entity_id
_entity_poly.type
_entity_poly.pdbx_seq_one_letter_code
_entity_poly.pdbx_strand_id
1 'polypeptide(L)'
;MKKACSVLLSVLLIFTMQLCVFAEAGEIGKTQLKTVVPSTHEITVTYNDGGYVLKDGNLIASGAKFAVDRFDSLSLGAVAKLDSHLERVTVNGKDYTGKLQYGMLRFDSVTTDMNIVFTFKKCFGPTEPTTNPTEPTEP
;
A
#
# COMPACT_ATOMS: atom_id res chain seq x y z
N MET A 1 -62.50 -43.14 -34.24
CA MET A 1 -62.14 -41.75 -33.86
C MET A 1 -61.48 -41.58 -32.48
N LYS A 2 -61.47 -42.61 -31.60
CA LYS A 2 -60.84 -42.49 -30.26
C LYS A 2 -59.29 -42.67 -30.27
N LYS A 3 -58.71 -43.23 -31.31
CA LYS A 3 -57.25 -43.48 -31.38
C LYS A 3 -56.43 -42.32 -31.93
N ALA A 4 -57.06 -41.43 -32.74
CA ALA A 4 -56.36 -40.27 -33.31
C ALA A 4 -56.17 -39.16 -32.27
N CYS A 5 -57.07 -39.03 -31.30
CA CYS A 5 -56.99 -37.96 -30.26
C CYS A 5 -55.85 -38.24 -29.26
N SER A 6 -55.54 -39.51 -28.99
CA SER A 6 -54.47 -39.93 -28.04
C SER A 6 -53.08 -39.67 -28.60
N VAL A 7 -52.90 -39.83 -29.91
CA VAL A 7 -51.59 -39.56 -30.57
C VAL A 7 -51.33 -38.05 -30.65
N LEU A 8 -52.36 -37.25 -30.93
CA LEU A 8 -52.26 -35.79 -30.99
C LEU A 8 -51.92 -35.19 -29.60
N LEU A 9 -52.48 -35.75 -28.53
CA LEU A 9 -52.18 -35.31 -27.17
C LEU A 9 -50.75 -35.64 -26.74
N SER A 10 -50.26 -36.83 -27.14
CA SER A 10 -48.87 -37.22 -26.88
C SER A 10 -47.84 -36.36 -27.62
N VAL A 11 -48.10 -35.99 -28.87
CA VAL A 11 -47.20 -35.13 -29.64
C VAL A 11 -47.21 -33.71 -29.10
N LEU A 12 -48.37 -33.20 -28.64
CA LEU A 12 -48.44 -31.88 -28.01
C LEU A 12 -47.71 -31.84 -26.71
N LEU A 13 -47.74 -32.90 -25.90
CA LEU A 13 -47.03 -32.98 -24.59
C LEU A 13 -45.51 -33.06 -24.77
N ILE A 14 -45.03 -33.73 -25.82
CA ILE A 14 -43.58 -33.77 -26.12
C ILE A 14 -43.10 -32.41 -26.61
N PHE A 15 -43.93 -31.67 -27.38
CA PHE A 15 -43.55 -30.35 -27.89
C PHE A 15 -43.50 -29.30 -26.80
N THR A 16 -44.37 -29.38 -25.78
CA THR A 16 -44.35 -28.46 -24.64
C THR A 16 -43.18 -28.73 -23.70
N MET A 17 -42.71 -29.98 -23.59
CA MET A 17 -41.50 -30.25 -22.79
C MET A 17 -40.19 -29.76 -23.46
N GLN A 18 -40.17 -29.69 -24.81
CA GLN A 18 -38.99 -29.18 -25.50
C GLN A 18 -38.87 -27.63 -25.42
N LEU A 19 -39.96 -26.93 -25.22
CA LEU A 19 -39.91 -25.46 -25.04
C LEU A 19 -39.37 -25.05 -23.67
N CYS A 20 -39.46 -25.90 -22.65
CA CYS A 20 -38.87 -25.58 -21.32
C CYS A 20 -37.33 -25.71 -21.25
N VAL A 21 -36.71 -26.50 -22.18
CA VAL A 21 -35.28 -26.67 -22.19
C VAL A 21 -34.50 -25.54 -22.85
N PHE A 22 -35.20 -24.73 -23.70
CA PHE A 22 -34.58 -23.58 -24.35
C PHE A 22 -34.64 -22.27 -23.55
N ALA A 23 -35.33 -22.24 -22.41
CA ALA A 23 -35.44 -21.04 -21.58
C ALA A 23 -34.28 -20.91 -20.55
N GLU A 24 -33.46 -21.97 -20.40
CA GLU A 24 -32.34 -21.94 -19.43
C GLU A 24 -30.97 -21.67 -20.06
N ALA A 25 -30.86 -21.50 -21.36
CA ALA A 25 -29.64 -21.20 -22.06
C ALA A 25 -29.35 -19.69 -22.23
N GLY A 26 -30.05 -18.83 -21.52
CA GLY A 26 -30.01 -17.37 -21.67
C GLY A 26 -29.25 -16.62 -20.56
N GLU A 27 -28.76 -17.28 -19.53
CA GLU A 27 -27.94 -16.64 -18.50
C GLU A 27 -26.47 -17.10 -18.55
N ILE A 28 -25.87 -17.07 -19.75
CA ILE A 28 -24.42 -17.12 -19.84
C ILE A 28 -23.88 -15.77 -19.37
N GLY A 29 -23.57 -15.73 -18.04
CA GLY A 29 -22.42 -15.01 -17.56
C GLY A 29 -22.45 -13.51 -17.72
N LYS A 30 -23.39 -12.83 -17.09
CA LYS A 30 -23.00 -11.57 -16.45
C LYS A 30 -22.22 -11.95 -15.18
N THR A 31 -21.00 -12.45 -15.33
CA THR A 31 -19.99 -12.36 -14.28
C THR A 31 -19.77 -10.88 -14.08
N GLN A 32 -20.57 -10.25 -13.23
CA GLN A 32 -20.23 -8.96 -12.68
C GLN A 32 -18.96 -9.22 -11.89
N LEU A 33 -17.83 -8.82 -12.46
CA LEU A 33 -16.61 -8.62 -11.71
C LEU A 33 -16.94 -7.58 -10.65
N LYS A 34 -17.42 -8.06 -9.49
CA LYS A 34 -17.58 -7.23 -8.31
C LYS A 34 -16.16 -6.87 -7.87
N THR A 35 -15.64 -5.78 -8.45
CA THR A 35 -14.41 -5.18 -7.98
C THR A 35 -14.66 -4.71 -6.56
N VAL A 36 -14.26 -5.52 -5.59
CA VAL A 36 -14.31 -5.13 -4.18
C VAL A 36 -13.20 -4.10 -4.00
N VAL A 37 -13.59 -2.85 -3.87
CA VAL A 37 -12.66 -1.78 -3.53
C VAL A 37 -12.30 -1.95 -2.05
N PRO A 38 -10.99 -2.08 -1.70
CA PRO A 38 -10.58 -2.24 -0.31
C PRO A 38 -11.07 -1.07 0.55
N SER A 39 -11.56 -1.37 1.74
CA SER A 39 -11.93 -0.35 2.73
C SER A 39 -10.72 0.19 3.49
N THR A 40 -9.61 -0.54 3.50
CA THR A 40 -8.35 -0.19 4.18
C THR A 40 -7.17 -0.37 3.25
N HIS A 41 -6.08 0.32 3.53
CA HIS A 41 -4.81 0.22 2.84
C HIS A 41 -3.69 -0.14 3.81
N GLU A 42 -2.78 -1.03 3.41
CA GLU A 42 -1.61 -1.39 4.21
C GLU A 42 -0.50 -0.34 4.02
N ILE A 43 0.00 0.17 5.13
CA ILE A 43 1.15 1.07 5.17
C ILE A 43 2.31 0.32 5.79
N THR A 44 3.43 0.24 5.07
CA THR A 44 4.70 -0.27 5.59
C THR A 44 5.65 0.89 5.76
N VAL A 45 6.25 1.02 6.96
CA VAL A 45 7.22 2.08 7.25
C VAL A 45 8.57 1.46 7.60
N THR A 46 9.61 1.85 6.89
CA THR A 46 10.99 1.39 7.10
C THR A 46 11.91 2.58 7.30
N TYR A 47 12.90 2.43 8.18
CA TYR A 47 13.94 3.42 8.41
C TYR A 47 15.22 2.77 8.93
N ASN A 48 16.36 3.45 8.75
CA ASN A 48 17.68 3.01 9.20
C ASN A 48 18.05 3.59 10.57
N ASP A 49 19.19 3.18 11.12
CA ASP A 49 19.64 3.50 12.49
C ASP A 49 19.91 4.98 12.77
N GLY A 50 19.91 5.85 11.77
CA GLY A 50 20.17 7.29 11.94
C GLY A 50 19.02 8.07 12.55
N GLY A 51 17.85 7.46 12.77
CA GLY A 51 16.67 8.15 13.30
C GLY A 51 15.57 7.18 13.72
N TYR A 52 14.39 7.73 13.95
CA TYR A 52 13.15 6.99 14.23
C TYR A 52 11.94 7.72 13.64
N VAL A 53 10.85 6.97 13.52
CA VAL A 53 9.60 7.48 12.96
C VAL A 53 8.50 7.38 14.01
N LEU A 54 7.70 8.43 14.10
CA LEU A 54 6.54 8.52 14.98
C LEU A 54 5.26 8.50 14.14
N LYS A 55 4.26 7.78 14.61
CA LYS A 55 2.87 7.87 14.14
C LYS A 55 2.01 8.39 15.30
N ASP A 56 1.32 9.49 15.10
CA ASP A 56 0.47 10.12 16.12
C ASP A 56 1.21 10.32 17.47
N GLY A 57 2.48 10.70 17.41
CA GLY A 57 3.34 10.89 18.58
C GLY A 57 3.95 9.63 19.19
N ASN A 58 3.57 8.45 18.72
CA ASN A 58 4.07 7.17 19.21
C ASN A 58 5.17 6.62 18.29
N LEU A 59 6.24 6.10 18.91
CA LEU A 59 7.32 5.45 18.17
C LEU A 59 6.81 4.17 17.51
N ILE A 60 7.08 4.03 16.21
CA ILE A 60 6.84 2.79 15.47
C ILE A 60 8.16 2.13 15.12
N ALA A 61 8.20 0.80 15.11
CA ALA A 61 9.40 0.05 14.74
C ALA A 61 9.68 0.14 13.22
N SER A 62 10.95 0.06 12.82
CA SER A 62 11.28 -0.09 11.39
C SER A 62 10.76 -1.43 10.87
N GLY A 63 10.11 -1.41 9.71
CA GLY A 63 9.40 -2.54 9.14
C GLY A 63 7.97 -2.71 9.66
N ALA A 64 7.46 -1.79 10.49
CA ALA A 64 6.08 -1.84 10.98
C ALA A 64 5.07 -1.75 9.84
N LYS A 65 4.02 -2.56 9.96
CA LYS A 65 2.87 -2.59 9.06
C LYS A 65 1.60 -2.27 9.84
N PHE A 66 0.77 -1.42 9.29
CA PHE A 66 -0.53 -1.09 9.87
C PHE A 66 -1.53 -0.72 8.78
N ALA A 67 -2.81 -0.92 9.09
CA ALA A 67 -3.90 -0.55 8.19
C ALA A 67 -4.35 0.89 8.45
N VAL A 68 -4.70 1.60 7.39
CA VAL A 68 -5.35 2.92 7.43
C VAL A 68 -6.62 2.83 6.61
N ASP A 69 -7.72 3.37 7.12
CA ASP A 69 -8.97 3.37 6.38
C ASP A 69 -8.83 4.21 5.10
N ARG A 70 -9.52 3.76 4.07
CA ARG A 70 -9.50 4.44 2.79
C ARG A 70 -10.05 5.86 2.95
N PHE A 71 -9.34 6.81 2.38
CA PHE A 71 -9.58 8.26 2.46
C PHE A 71 -9.26 8.90 3.82
N ASP A 72 -8.82 8.14 4.81
CA ASP A 72 -8.30 8.73 6.04
C ASP A 72 -6.95 9.40 5.83
N SER A 73 -6.64 10.35 6.69
CA SER A 73 -5.35 11.03 6.70
C SER A 73 -4.28 10.20 7.41
N LEU A 74 -3.04 10.35 6.99
CA LEU A 74 -1.87 9.75 7.63
C LEU A 74 -0.82 10.82 7.91
N SER A 75 -0.29 10.84 9.13
CA SER A 75 0.80 11.74 9.52
C SER A 75 1.92 10.94 10.17
N LEU A 76 3.13 11.09 9.64
CA LEU A 76 4.35 10.44 10.14
C LEU A 76 5.41 11.49 10.45
N GLY A 77 5.98 11.47 11.65
CA GLY A 77 7.07 12.34 12.07
C GLY A 77 8.41 11.63 11.96
N ALA A 78 9.38 12.25 11.31
CA ALA A 78 10.75 11.77 11.24
C ALA A 78 11.62 12.51 12.25
N VAL A 79 12.30 11.78 13.12
CA VAL A 79 13.21 12.32 14.14
C VAL A 79 14.60 11.76 13.93
N ALA A 80 15.55 12.61 13.56
CA ALA A 80 16.95 12.23 13.43
C ALA A 80 17.62 12.11 14.82
N LYS A 81 18.56 11.19 14.96
CA LYS A 81 19.48 11.12 16.12
C LYS A 81 20.43 12.30 16.11
N LEU A 82 21.12 12.52 17.25
CA LEU A 82 21.92 13.72 17.53
C LEU A 82 22.97 14.03 16.45
N ASP A 83 23.59 13.03 15.86
CA ASP A 83 24.65 13.14 14.85
C ASP A 83 24.19 12.76 13.45
N SER A 84 22.90 12.86 13.20
CA SER A 84 22.28 12.45 11.94
C SER A 84 21.28 13.49 11.45
N HIS A 85 20.96 13.42 10.18
CA HIS A 85 19.87 14.20 9.57
C HIS A 85 19.05 13.32 8.66
N LEU A 86 17.82 13.71 8.39
CA LEU A 86 16.99 13.06 7.39
C LEU A 86 17.50 13.43 5.99
N GLU A 87 17.97 12.46 5.25
CA GLU A 87 18.50 12.63 3.89
C GLU A 87 17.39 12.52 2.84
N ARG A 88 16.54 11.49 2.97
CA ARG A 88 15.54 11.18 1.96
C ARG A 88 14.32 10.51 2.57
N VAL A 89 13.17 10.76 1.95
CA VAL A 89 11.94 9.98 2.15
C VAL A 89 11.41 9.54 0.81
N THR A 90 11.08 8.25 0.68
CA THR A 90 10.42 7.73 -0.52
C THR A 90 9.09 7.08 -0.17
N VAL A 91 8.13 7.19 -1.06
CA VAL A 91 6.82 6.53 -0.99
C VAL A 91 6.62 5.74 -2.27
N ASN A 92 6.50 4.42 -2.16
CA ASN A 92 6.43 3.52 -3.31
C ASN A 92 7.58 3.76 -4.31
N GLY A 93 8.81 4.02 -3.79
CA GLY A 93 10.00 4.31 -4.59
C GLY A 93 10.10 5.74 -5.15
N LYS A 94 9.06 6.55 -5.05
CA LYS A 94 9.07 7.95 -5.50
C LYS A 94 9.57 8.86 -4.38
N ASP A 95 10.40 9.84 -4.71
CA ASP A 95 10.96 10.82 -3.76
C ASP A 95 9.87 11.78 -3.24
N TYR A 96 9.74 11.83 -1.93
CA TYR A 96 8.84 12.70 -1.18
C TYR A 96 9.57 13.63 -0.21
N THR A 97 10.90 13.70 -0.27
CA THR A 97 11.72 14.51 0.65
C THR A 97 11.27 15.98 0.70
N GLY A 98 10.98 16.57 -0.45
CA GLY A 98 10.49 17.95 -0.55
C GLY A 98 9.03 18.15 -0.09
N LYS A 99 8.32 17.09 0.29
CA LYS A 99 6.94 17.17 0.80
C LYS A 99 6.86 17.21 2.32
N LEU A 100 7.99 17.03 3.01
CA LEU A 100 8.02 17.15 4.47
C LEU A 100 7.86 18.62 4.90
N GLN A 101 7.05 18.81 5.92
CA GLN A 101 6.89 20.08 6.61
C GLN A 101 7.25 19.89 8.09
N TYR A 102 8.27 20.59 8.57
CA TYR A 102 8.75 20.48 9.95
C TYR A 102 9.05 19.04 10.40
N GLY A 103 9.64 18.23 9.49
CA GLY A 103 9.91 16.80 9.76
C GLY A 103 8.69 15.89 9.70
N MET A 104 7.53 16.41 9.32
CA MET A 104 6.28 15.64 9.20
C MET A 104 5.96 15.35 7.73
N LEU A 105 5.74 14.09 7.42
CA LEU A 105 5.15 13.63 6.16
C LEU A 105 3.63 13.47 6.37
N ARG A 106 2.84 14.17 5.58
CA ARG A 106 1.37 14.15 5.69
C ARG A 106 0.73 13.74 4.38
N PHE A 107 -0.29 12.92 4.51
CA PHE A 107 -1.22 12.55 3.45
C PHE A 107 -2.63 12.92 3.92
N ASP A 108 -3.32 13.74 3.17
CA ASP A 108 -4.69 14.13 3.50
C ASP A 108 -5.69 13.00 3.25
N SER A 109 -5.34 12.07 2.37
CA SER A 109 -6.19 10.95 1.99
C SER A 109 -5.34 9.76 1.52
N VAL A 110 -5.51 8.61 2.18
CA VAL A 110 -4.88 7.35 1.78
C VAL A 110 -5.80 6.63 0.79
N THR A 111 -5.30 6.37 -0.41
CA THR A 111 -6.07 5.74 -1.50
C THR A 111 -5.43 4.48 -2.06
N THR A 112 -4.22 4.15 -1.62
CA THR A 112 -3.44 2.99 -2.06
C THR A 112 -2.56 2.49 -0.93
N ASP A 113 -2.10 1.27 -1.02
CA ASP A 113 -1.05 0.75 -0.15
C ASP A 113 0.25 1.54 -0.35
N MET A 114 0.97 1.80 0.74
CA MET A 114 2.19 2.61 0.71
C MET A 114 3.35 1.89 1.37
N ASN A 115 4.48 1.87 0.68
CA ASN A 115 5.78 1.53 1.26
C ASN A 115 6.58 2.83 1.43
N ILE A 116 6.76 3.25 2.69
CA ILE A 116 7.40 4.52 3.05
C ILE A 116 8.76 4.22 3.66
N VAL A 117 9.82 4.77 3.07
CA VAL A 117 11.19 4.56 3.53
C VAL A 117 11.80 5.92 3.91
N PHE A 118 12.24 6.02 5.17
CA PHE A 118 13.00 7.16 5.68
C PHE A 118 14.48 6.79 5.73
N THR A 119 15.32 7.56 5.07
CA THR A 119 16.78 7.39 5.06
C THR A 119 17.42 8.53 5.83
N PHE A 120 18.08 8.18 6.93
CA PHE A 120 18.87 9.12 7.72
C PHE A 120 20.35 8.93 7.41
N LYS A 121 21.12 10.01 7.43
CA LYS A 121 22.56 10.02 7.19
C LYS A 121 23.28 10.67 8.37
N LYS A 122 24.41 10.07 8.76
CA LYS A 122 25.27 10.67 9.78
C LYS A 122 25.87 11.97 9.27
N CYS A 123 25.83 12.98 10.12
CA CYS A 123 26.62 14.18 9.94
C CYS A 123 28.08 13.81 10.24
N PHE A 124 28.96 13.94 9.27
CA PHE A 124 30.39 13.86 9.58
C PHE A 124 30.73 15.08 10.44
N GLY A 125 31.13 14.84 11.69
CA GLY A 125 31.77 15.88 12.49
C GLY A 125 32.96 16.46 11.74
N PRO A 126 33.40 17.69 12.05
CA PRO A 126 34.62 18.22 11.48
C PRO A 126 35.72 17.20 11.71
N THR A 127 36.38 16.77 10.64
CA THR A 127 37.59 15.95 10.72
C THR A 127 38.54 16.76 11.56
N GLU A 128 38.86 16.28 12.80
CA GLU A 128 39.94 16.89 13.59
C GLU A 128 41.16 17.01 12.68
N PRO A 129 41.74 18.21 12.55
CA PRO A 129 42.98 18.34 11.82
C PRO A 129 43.98 17.44 12.52
N THR A 130 44.49 16.44 11.85
CA THR A 130 45.60 15.61 12.29
C THR A 130 46.81 16.54 12.42
N THR A 131 46.98 17.20 13.57
CA THR A 131 48.21 17.85 13.94
C THR A 131 49.18 16.75 14.27
N ASN A 132 49.89 16.31 13.25
CA ASN A 132 51.11 15.54 13.45
C ASN A 132 52.12 16.46 14.16
N PRO A 133 52.48 16.22 15.43
CA PRO A 133 53.53 17.01 16.07
C PRO A 133 54.85 16.70 15.35
N THR A 134 55.33 17.68 14.59
CA THR A 134 56.71 17.67 14.09
C THR A 134 57.60 17.70 15.29
N GLU A 135 58.25 16.58 15.61
CA GLU A 135 59.28 16.44 16.60
C GLU A 135 60.42 17.43 16.27
N PRO A 136 60.84 18.31 17.19
CA PRO A 136 61.95 19.21 16.94
C PRO A 136 63.25 18.39 16.95
N THR A 137 63.92 18.36 15.81
CA THR A 137 65.31 17.86 15.75
C THR A 137 66.18 18.85 16.47
N GLU A 138 66.67 18.47 17.63
CA GLU A 138 67.76 19.19 18.31
C GLU A 138 69.08 19.08 17.53
N PRO A 139 69.94 20.14 17.55
CA PRO A 139 71.23 20.19 16.89
C PRO A 139 72.31 19.34 17.61
#